data_1611ff8b194424631fc7d26fd57bac40
#
_entry.id   1611ff8b194424631fc7d26fd57bac40
#
_cell.length_a   1.000
_cell.length_b   1.000
_cell.length_c   1.000
_cell.angle_alpha   90.00
_cell.angle_beta   90.00
_cell.angle_gamma   90.00
#
_symmetry.space_group_name_H-M   'P 1'
#
loop_
_entity.id
_entity.type
_entity.pdbx_description
1 polymer ?
#
loop_
_entity_poly.entity_id
_entity_poly.type
_entity_poly.pdbx_seq_one_letter_code
_entity_poly.pdbx_strand_id
1 'polypeptide(L)'
;MGAHLAFKSRWHKTDEELCRHSMSFILHKAIRNDFFQSYLYLLERLPLVKLYALTSEMINGEMQFYARAKHFYREVPATEEGMMGDYIELSNTDIVSSREFLRKLVGGAGKAGTDCALDCGSGIGRVSKYVLLPVFKRVELVDMMENFLREAQNYLQGMGDRVEMYYCYSLKEFTPPLRKYDVIWIQWVSGYLTDKDLLEFFIRCQNGLKENGIIVLKDNVAREGCVLDPMDSSVIRDLHILRNLIEKSGLTILQAERQEGFPEQCVPVWTLAMKKDLGCS
;
A
#
# COMPACT_ATOMS: atom_id res chain seq x y z
N MET A 1 -22.76 11.69 -23.95
CA MET A 1 -23.83 10.68 -23.83
C MET A 1 -23.50 9.50 -24.73
N GLY A 2 -23.26 8.31 -24.18
CA GLY A 2 -23.27 7.06 -24.93
C GLY A 2 -21.93 6.41 -25.23
N ALA A 3 -21.13 6.00 -24.24
CA ALA A 3 -20.03 5.04 -24.42
C ALA A 3 -19.85 4.03 -23.27
N HIS A 4 -20.74 4.03 -22.28
CA HIS A 4 -20.56 3.24 -21.04
C HIS A 4 -21.41 1.95 -20.92
N LEU A 5 -21.97 1.44 -22.03
CA LEU A 5 -22.90 0.29 -21.97
C LEU A 5 -22.52 -0.91 -22.86
N ALA A 6 -21.30 -1.00 -23.40
CA ALA A 6 -20.95 -2.06 -24.36
C ALA A 6 -19.86 -3.07 -23.92
N PHE A 7 -19.46 -3.13 -22.64
CA PHE A 7 -18.39 -4.08 -22.22
C PHE A 7 -18.84 -5.20 -21.25
N LYS A 8 -20.16 -5.47 -21.16
CA LYS A 8 -20.68 -6.52 -20.25
C LYS A 8 -20.95 -7.89 -20.89
N SER A 9 -20.53 -8.16 -22.12
CA SER A 9 -20.88 -9.44 -22.75
C SER A 9 -19.83 -9.93 -23.73
N ARG A 10 -18.66 -10.33 -23.29
CA ARG A 10 -17.79 -11.25 -24.04
C ARG A 10 -16.63 -11.81 -23.23
N TRP A 11 -16.93 -12.46 -22.11
CA TRP A 11 -15.99 -13.39 -21.50
C TRP A 11 -16.46 -14.82 -21.84
N HIS A 12 -15.70 -15.52 -22.69
CA HIS A 12 -15.94 -16.93 -22.92
C HIS A 12 -15.54 -17.74 -21.69
N LYS A 13 -16.31 -18.75 -21.32
CA LYS A 13 -16.10 -19.68 -20.21
C LYS A 13 -14.67 -20.25 -20.10
N THR A 14 -13.94 -20.31 -21.22
CA THR A 14 -12.56 -20.79 -21.32
C THR A 14 -11.54 -19.83 -20.70
N ASP A 15 -11.78 -18.51 -20.71
CA ASP A 15 -10.88 -17.52 -20.13
C ASP A 15 -11.05 -17.44 -18.60
N GLU A 16 -12.26 -17.70 -18.11
CA GLU A 16 -12.51 -17.84 -16.67
C GLU A 16 -11.85 -19.10 -16.06
N GLU A 17 -11.79 -20.21 -16.80
CA GLU A 17 -11.12 -21.43 -16.34
C GLU A 17 -9.59 -21.28 -16.36
N LEU A 18 -9.00 -20.60 -17.32
CA LEU A 18 -7.56 -20.33 -17.39
C LEU A 18 -7.12 -19.31 -16.32
N CYS A 19 -7.90 -18.27 -16.05
CA CYS A 19 -7.64 -17.33 -14.95
C CYS A 19 -7.80 -18.00 -13.56
N ARG A 20 -8.79 -18.88 -13.39
CA ARG A 20 -8.99 -19.65 -12.15
C ARG A 20 -7.86 -20.63 -11.86
N HIS A 21 -7.20 -21.19 -12.90
CA HIS A 21 -6.19 -22.25 -12.70
C HIS A 21 -4.76 -21.73 -12.54
N SER A 22 -4.38 -20.57 -13.06
CA SER A 22 -2.97 -20.16 -13.02
C SER A 22 -2.63 -19.05 -12.02
N MET A 23 -3.46 -18.05 -11.80
CA MET A 23 -3.12 -16.94 -10.91
C MET A 23 -3.97 -16.87 -9.63
N SER A 24 -5.28 -17.06 -9.72
CA SER A 24 -6.15 -17.08 -8.53
C SER A 24 -5.82 -18.26 -7.61
N PHE A 25 -5.44 -19.41 -8.16
CA PHE A 25 -5.08 -20.59 -7.37
C PHE A 25 -3.72 -20.42 -6.66
N ILE A 26 -2.76 -19.74 -7.28
CA ILE A 26 -1.44 -19.48 -6.70
C ILE A 26 -1.53 -18.36 -5.64
N LEU A 27 -2.22 -17.25 -5.93
CA LEU A 27 -2.42 -16.17 -4.96
C LEU A 27 -3.32 -16.59 -3.77
N HIS A 28 -4.44 -17.30 -4.03
CA HIS A 28 -5.31 -17.79 -2.94
C HIS A 28 -4.64 -18.80 -2.01
N LYS A 29 -3.71 -19.62 -2.52
CA LYS A 29 -2.96 -20.57 -1.69
C LYS A 29 -1.77 -19.95 -0.98
N ALA A 30 -1.11 -18.95 -1.56
CA ALA A 30 0.00 -18.25 -0.92
C ALA A 30 -0.44 -17.42 0.30
N ILE A 31 -1.70 -17.07 0.39
CA ILE A 31 -2.29 -16.19 1.42
C ILE A 31 -2.74 -16.95 2.67
N ARG A 32 -2.89 -18.30 2.63
CA ARG A 32 -3.19 -19.11 3.82
C ARG A 32 -1.92 -19.59 4.50
N ASN A 33 -1.79 -19.32 5.78
CA ASN A 33 -0.61 -19.65 6.62
C ASN A 33 -0.21 -21.15 6.61
N ASP A 34 -1.13 -22.06 6.32
CA ASP A 34 -0.86 -23.48 6.14
C ASP A 34 -0.05 -23.77 4.86
N PHE A 35 0.07 -22.79 3.98
CA PHE A 35 0.72 -23.00 2.69
C PHE A 35 2.24 -23.00 2.81
N PHE A 36 2.84 -22.22 3.71
CA PHE A 36 4.30 -22.22 3.85
C PHE A 36 4.79 -23.55 4.42
N GLN A 37 4.07 -24.11 5.38
CA GLN A 37 4.36 -25.45 5.92
C GLN A 37 4.01 -26.54 4.90
N SER A 38 2.88 -26.43 4.20
CA SER A 38 2.51 -27.35 3.11
C SER A 38 3.43 -27.22 1.89
N TYR A 39 3.95 -26.02 1.63
CA TYR A 39 4.91 -25.73 0.58
C TYR A 39 6.28 -26.35 0.91
N LEU A 40 6.79 -26.18 2.12
CA LEU A 40 8.00 -26.86 2.60
C LEU A 40 7.85 -28.39 2.52
N TYR A 41 6.71 -28.93 2.94
CA TYR A 41 6.41 -30.35 2.89
C TYR A 41 6.32 -30.90 1.44
N LEU A 42 5.81 -30.09 0.51
CA LEU A 42 5.78 -30.41 -0.94
C LEU A 42 7.17 -30.31 -1.57
N LEU A 43 7.99 -29.34 -1.15
CA LEU A 43 9.35 -29.14 -1.63
C LEU A 43 10.25 -30.34 -1.32
N GLU A 44 10.06 -30.97 -0.15
CA GLU A 44 10.83 -32.15 0.26
C GLU A 44 10.48 -33.43 -0.53
N ARG A 45 9.32 -33.45 -1.22
CA ARG A 45 8.81 -34.65 -1.92
C ARG A 45 8.75 -34.53 -3.45
N LEU A 46 9.03 -33.34 -4.01
CA LEU A 46 9.02 -33.15 -5.46
C LEU A 46 10.39 -33.45 -6.08
N PRO A 47 10.45 -34.08 -7.25
CA PRO A 47 11.68 -34.14 -8.01
C PRO A 47 12.23 -32.75 -8.29
N LEU A 48 13.55 -32.55 -8.17
CA LEU A 48 14.24 -31.27 -8.37
C LEU A 48 13.79 -30.48 -9.61
N VAL A 49 13.48 -31.18 -10.70
CA VAL A 49 13.00 -30.56 -11.95
C VAL A 49 11.61 -29.89 -11.79
N LYS A 50 10.68 -30.53 -11.04
CA LYS A 50 9.36 -29.93 -10.76
C LYS A 50 9.47 -28.75 -9.80
N LEU A 51 10.38 -28.83 -8.84
CA LEU A 51 10.68 -27.75 -7.91
C LEU A 51 11.20 -26.51 -8.66
N TYR A 52 12.15 -26.71 -9.58
CA TYR A 52 12.71 -25.63 -10.39
C TYR A 52 11.65 -24.95 -11.29
N ALA A 53 10.76 -25.72 -11.91
CA ALA A 53 9.68 -25.21 -12.73
C ALA A 53 8.68 -24.36 -11.90
N LEU A 54 8.24 -24.85 -10.73
CA LEU A 54 7.36 -24.11 -9.81
C LEU A 54 7.99 -22.82 -9.30
N THR A 55 9.27 -22.86 -8.93
CA THR A 55 10.01 -21.68 -8.48
C THR A 55 10.13 -20.65 -9.62
N SER A 56 10.40 -21.11 -10.83
CA SER A 56 10.47 -20.25 -12.02
C SER A 56 9.12 -19.59 -12.34
N GLU A 57 8.01 -20.32 -12.25
CA GLU A 57 6.66 -19.76 -12.45
C GLU A 57 6.28 -18.74 -11.37
N MET A 58 6.63 -18.98 -10.11
CA MET A 58 6.40 -18.01 -9.02
C MET A 58 7.20 -16.73 -9.22
N ILE A 59 8.48 -16.82 -9.57
CA ILE A 59 9.34 -15.65 -9.84
C ILE A 59 8.78 -14.88 -11.06
N ASN A 60 8.39 -15.56 -12.12
CA ASN A 60 7.81 -14.92 -13.29
C ASN A 60 6.48 -14.24 -12.97
N GLY A 61 5.62 -14.86 -12.15
CA GLY A 61 4.36 -14.29 -11.69
C GLY A 61 4.56 -13.00 -10.88
N GLU A 62 5.51 -13.01 -9.96
CA GLU A 62 5.85 -11.82 -9.15
C GLU A 62 6.43 -10.71 -10.02
N MET A 63 7.34 -11.02 -10.94
CA MET A 63 7.88 -10.04 -11.89
C MET A 63 6.79 -9.40 -12.74
N GLN A 64 5.83 -10.18 -13.23
CA GLN A 64 4.69 -9.69 -14.01
C GLN A 64 3.78 -8.79 -13.18
N PHE A 65 3.52 -9.13 -11.91
CA PHE A 65 2.74 -8.34 -10.98
C PHE A 65 3.30 -6.91 -10.87
N TYR A 66 4.58 -6.76 -10.56
CA TYR A 66 5.22 -5.46 -10.44
C TYR A 66 5.35 -4.73 -11.78
N ALA A 67 5.62 -5.46 -12.87
CA ALA A 67 5.75 -4.87 -14.19
C ALA A 67 4.42 -4.29 -14.70
N ARG A 68 3.29 -4.95 -14.45
CA ARG A 68 1.95 -4.47 -14.82
C ARG A 68 1.56 -3.22 -14.05
N ALA A 69 1.74 -3.20 -12.72
CA ALA A 69 1.50 -2.02 -11.91
C ALA A 69 2.33 -0.82 -12.39
N LYS A 70 3.62 -1.03 -12.65
CA LYS A 70 4.49 0.02 -13.19
C LYS A 70 4.06 0.49 -14.57
N HIS A 71 3.61 -0.41 -15.43
CA HIS A 71 3.10 -0.06 -16.77
C HIS A 71 1.84 0.77 -16.68
N PHE A 72 0.88 0.37 -15.83
CA PHE A 72 -0.35 1.13 -15.59
C PHE A 72 -0.04 2.58 -15.18
N TYR A 73 0.80 2.79 -14.17
CA TYR A 73 1.13 4.12 -13.67
C TYR A 73 1.96 4.99 -14.62
N ARG A 74 2.60 4.41 -15.66
CA ARG A 74 3.25 5.21 -16.71
C ARG A 74 2.25 5.99 -17.56
N GLU A 75 1.03 5.47 -17.72
CA GLU A 75 -0.02 6.08 -18.51
C GLU A 75 -0.92 7.02 -17.67
N VAL A 76 -0.79 6.99 -16.35
CA VAL A 76 -1.57 7.85 -15.44
C VAL A 76 -1.00 9.27 -15.46
N PRO A 77 -1.86 10.29 -15.71
CA PRO A 77 -1.43 11.69 -15.65
C PRO A 77 -0.93 12.08 -14.25
N ALA A 78 0.14 12.87 -14.18
CA ALA A 78 0.67 13.40 -12.92
C ALA A 78 -0.18 14.60 -12.42
N THR A 79 -1.44 14.37 -12.09
CA THR A 79 -2.42 15.36 -11.60
C THR A 79 -3.19 14.77 -10.42
N GLU A 80 -3.94 15.60 -9.68
CA GLU A 80 -4.80 15.08 -8.61
C GLU A 80 -5.86 14.11 -9.13
N GLU A 81 -6.43 14.39 -10.30
CA GLU A 81 -7.36 13.48 -10.98
C GLU A 81 -6.70 12.15 -11.32
N GLY A 82 -5.44 12.18 -11.80
CA GLY A 82 -4.67 10.98 -12.08
C GLY A 82 -4.40 10.14 -10.82
N MET A 83 -4.12 10.79 -9.69
CA MET A 83 -3.89 10.11 -8.41
C MET A 83 -5.18 9.55 -7.79
N MET A 84 -6.32 10.17 -8.04
CA MET A 84 -7.62 9.79 -7.47
C MET A 84 -8.48 8.95 -8.43
N GLY A 85 -8.12 8.90 -9.72
CA GLY A 85 -8.93 8.25 -10.75
C GLY A 85 -10.35 8.82 -10.81
N ASP A 86 -11.33 7.95 -10.98
CA ASP A 86 -12.76 8.32 -11.06
C ASP A 86 -13.35 8.84 -9.75
N TYR A 87 -12.54 8.99 -8.69
CA TYR A 87 -12.99 9.36 -7.34
C TYR A 87 -12.45 10.70 -6.86
N ILE A 88 -12.12 11.61 -7.78
CA ILE A 88 -11.56 12.94 -7.44
C ILE A 88 -12.48 13.74 -6.51
N GLU A 89 -13.80 13.60 -6.65
CA GLU A 89 -14.80 14.25 -5.78
C GLU A 89 -14.70 13.80 -4.32
N LEU A 90 -14.13 12.63 -4.04
CA LEU A 90 -13.93 12.11 -2.68
C LEU A 90 -12.64 12.64 -2.02
N SER A 91 -11.79 13.35 -2.78
CA SER A 91 -10.49 13.83 -2.30
C SER A 91 -10.60 14.68 -1.02
N ASN A 92 -11.57 15.60 -0.96
CA ASN A 92 -11.77 16.44 0.22
C ASN A 92 -12.21 15.62 1.45
N THR A 93 -13.13 14.67 1.27
CA THR A 93 -13.60 13.78 2.35
C THR A 93 -12.44 12.92 2.88
N ASP A 94 -11.61 12.40 1.99
CA ASP A 94 -10.39 11.67 2.35
C ASP A 94 -9.42 12.51 3.18
N ILE A 95 -9.15 13.74 2.74
CA ILE A 95 -8.23 14.68 3.42
C ILE A 95 -8.73 15.03 4.81
N VAL A 96 -10.02 15.37 4.94
CA VAL A 96 -10.61 15.74 6.24
C VAL A 96 -10.50 14.60 7.23
N SER A 97 -10.93 13.40 6.85
CA SER A 97 -10.85 12.21 7.73
C SER A 97 -9.42 11.84 8.08
N SER A 98 -8.49 11.94 7.13
CA SER A 98 -7.06 11.67 7.36
C SER A 98 -6.46 12.65 8.38
N ARG A 99 -6.80 13.95 8.30
CA ARG A 99 -6.39 14.96 9.28
C ARG A 99 -6.97 14.71 10.67
N GLU A 100 -8.25 14.35 10.74
CA GLU A 100 -8.93 14.05 12.00
C GLU A 100 -8.31 12.81 12.67
N PHE A 101 -8.05 11.77 11.90
CA PHE A 101 -7.37 10.57 12.39
C PHE A 101 -5.97 10.89 12.92
N LEU A 102 -5.16 11.63 12.16
CA LEU A 102 -3.79 11.98 12.51
C LEU A 102 -3.72 12.83 13.80
N ARG A 103 -4.60 13.82 13.99
CA ARG A 103 -4.64 14.68 15.18
C ARG A 103 -4.83 13.92 16.49
N LYS A 104 -5.45 12.76 16.47
CA LYS A 104 -5.64 11.92 17.64
C LYS A 104 -4.33 11.30 18.11
N LEU A 105 -3.32 11.18 17.24
CA LEU A 105 -2.14 10.34 17.41
C LEU A 105 -0.82 11.10 17.53
N VAL A 106 -0.80 12.40 17.20
CA VAL A 106 0.45 13.19 17.16
C VAL A 106 0.39 14.42 18.06
N GLY A 107 1.53 15.01 18.40
CA GLY A 107 1.66 16.33 19.01
C GLY A 107 1.29 16.43 20.48
N GLY A 108 1.28 15.33 21.23
CA GLY A 108 0.97 15.31 22.65
C GLY A 108 1.91 14.40 23.45
N ALA A 109 1.82 14.46 24.77
CA ALA A 109 2.61 13.60 25.66
C ALA A 109 2.32 12.12 25.36
N GLY A 110 3.36 11.33 25.14
CA GLY A 110 3.27 9.90 24.78
C GLY A 110 2.77 9.60 23.37
N LYS A 111 2.49 10.63 22.55
CA LYS A 111 2.12 10.49 21.14
C LYS A 111 3.33 10.66 20.23
N ALA A 112 3.15 10.36 18.95
CA ALA A 112 4.15 10.64 17.94
C ALA A 112 4.44 12.16 17.86
N GLY A 113 5.70 12.50 17.58
CA GLY A 113 6.11 13.88 17.36
C GLY A 113 5.55 14.47 16.06
N THR A 114 5.92 15.73 15.80
CA THR A 114 5.50 16.47 14.59
C THR A 114 6.70 17.06 13.84
N ASP A 115 7.85 16.42 13.93
CA ASP A 115 9.06 16.93 13.31
C ASP A 115 9.20 16.44 11.86
N CYS A 116 9.17 15.12 11.60
CA CYS A 116 9.39 14.57 10.28
C CYS A 116 8.40 13.46 9.94
N ALA A 117 7.79 13.52 8.75
CA ALA A 117 6.95 12.46 8.21
C ALA A 117 7.48 11.95 6.86
N LEU A 118 7.16 10.69 6.54
CA LEU A 118 7.42 10.07 5.25
C LEU A 118 6.08 9.74 4.58
N ASP A 119 5.92 10.14 3.33
CA ASP A 119 4.78 9.83 2.46
C ASP A 119 5.18 8.71 1.50
N CYS A 120 4.59 7.52 1.64
CA CYS A 120 4.92 6.32 0.87
C CYS A 120 3.93 6.07 -0.25
N GLY A 121 4.43 5.94 -1.49
CA GLY A 121 3.58 5.93 -2.67
C GLY A 121 2.93 7.28 -2.87
N SER A 122 3.74 8.33 -2.73
CA SER A 122 3.27 9.71 -2.59
C SER A 122 2.60 10.28 -3.85
N GLY A 123 2.84 9.68 -5.02
CA GLY A 123 2.43 10.26 -6.29
C GLY A 123 2.98 11.67 -6.45
N ILE A 124 2.12 12.62 -6.77
CA ILE A 124 2.47 14.05 -6.85
C ILE A 124 2.51 14.77 -5.49
N GLY A 125 2.33 14.05 -4.36
CA GLY A 125 2.38 14.63 -3.03
C GLY A 125 1.05 15.21 -2.51
N ARG A 126 -0.11 14.70 -2.96
CA ARG A 126 -1.43 15.14 -2.50
C ARG A 126 -1.60 15.00 -0.99
N VAL A 127 -1.25 13.84 -0.44
CA VAL A 127 -1.29 13.58 1.01
C VAL A 127 -0.26 14.46 1.73
N SER A 128 0.96 14.56 1.20
CA SER A 128 1.98 15.47 1.73
C SER A 128 1.44 16.89 1.87
N LYS A 129 0.82 17.45 0.82
CA LYS A 129 0.31 18.83 0.79
C LYS A 129 -0.79 19.08 1.79
N TYR A 130 -1.79 18.20 1.80
CA TYR A 130 -3.04 18.48 2.52
C TYR A 130 -3.12 17.80 3.89
N VAL A 131 -2.34 16.76 4.16
CA VAL A 131 -2.41 16.02 5.44
C VAL A 131 -1.15 16.18 6.26
N LEU A 132 0.04 15.99 5.68
CA LEU A 132 1.28 15.91 6.44
C LEU A 132 1.91 17.29 6.68
N LEU A 133 2.11 18.11 5.65
CA LEU A 133 2.71 19.45 5.77
C LEU A 133 1.96 20.41 6.70
N PRO A 134 0.62 20.34 6.87
CA PRO A 134 -0.06 21.12 7.90
C PRO A 134 0.32 20.77 9.35
N VAL A 135 0.91 19.60 9.58
CA VAL A 135 1.21 19.06 10.91
C VAL A 135 2.70 18.95 11.18
N PHE A 136 3.47 18.45 10.22
CA PHE A 136 4.90 18.18 10.38
C PHE A 136 5.76 19.34 9.89
N LYS A 137 6.88 19.56 10.59
CA LYS A 137 7.87 20.56 10.16
C LYS A 137 8.51 20.18 8.83
N ARG A 138 8.73 18.89 8.60
CA ARG A 138 9.41 18.34 7.46
C ARG A 138 8.68 17.11 6.92
N VAL A 139 8.65 16.95 5.61
CA VAL A 139 8.07 15.79 4.93
C VAL A 139 9.04 15.29 3.88
N GLU A 140 9.15 13.99 3.74
CA GLU A 140 9.87 13.34 2.66
C GLU A 140 8.90 12.44 1.89
N LEU A 141 9.14 12.29 0.60
CA LEU A 141 8.29 11.55 -0.30
C LEU A 141 9.05 10.36 -0.90
N VAL A 142 8.38 9.24 -1.05
CA VAL A 142 8.89 8.11 -1.84
C VAL A 142 7.83 7.63 -2.81
N ASP A 143 8.23 7.51 -4.08
CA ASP A 143 7.41 6.94 -5.15
C ASP A 143 8.31 6.25 -6.18
N MET A 144 7.80 5.21 -6.87
CA MET A 144 8.56 4.54 -7.92
C MET A 144 8.52 5.26 -9.27
N MET A 145 7.61 6.23 -9.43
CA MET A 145 7.38 6.95 -10.68
C MET A 145 8.10 8.30 -10.65
N GLU A 146 9.19 8.40 -11.42
CA GLU A 146 10.01 9.63 -11.49
C GLU A 146 9.20 10.85 -11.98
N ASN A 147 8.30 10.65 -12.95
CA ASN A 147 7.44 11.72 -13.44
C ASN A 147 6.51 12.30 -12.36
N PHE A 148 6.01 11.46 -11.45
CA PHE A 148 5.21 11.92 -10.32
C PHE A 148 6.04 12.73 -9.34
N LEU A 149 7.23 12.28 -8.99
CA LEU A 149 8.11 13.02 -8.09
C LEU A 149 8.60 14.34 -8.71
N ARG A 150 8.78 14.39 -10.02
CA ARG A 150 9.11 15.64 -10.72
C ARG A 150 7.94 16.62 -10.63
N GLU A 151 6.70 16.16 -10.84
CA GLU A 151 5.53 17.00 -10.67
C GLU A 151 5.30 17.37 -9.20
N ALA A 152 5.61 16.48 -8.24
CA ALA A 152 5.52 16.78 -6.82
C ALA A 152 6.37 18.01 -6.43
N GLN A 153 7.52 18.21 -7.04
CA GLN A 153 8.34 19.39 -6.80
C GLN A 153 7.61 20.68 -7.22
N ASN A 154 6.93 20.67 -8.36
CA ASN A 154 6.09 21.80 -8.82
C ASN A 154 4.87 21.98 -7.94
N TYR A 155 4.16 20.88 -7.67
CA TYR A 155 2.91 20.86 -6.91
C TYR A 155 3.08 21.31 -5.45
N LEU A 156 4.26 21.09 -4.86
CA LEU A 156 4.62 21.45 -3.49
C LEU A 156 5.49 22.73 -3.41
N GLN A 157 5.76 23.39 -4.50
CA GLN A 157 6.68 24.54 -4.56
C GLN A 157 6.35 25.64 -3.52
N GLY A 158 5.08 25.87 -3.21
CA GLY A 158 4.66 26.87 -2.21
C GLY A 158 4.91 26.47 -0.76
N MET A 159 5.42 25.25 -0.49
CA MET A 159 5.62 24.72 0.87
C MET A 159 7.05 24.99 1.42
N GLY A 160 7.90 25.66 0.63
CA GLY A 160 9.27 26.00 0.99
C GLY A 160 10.17 24.78 1.19
N ASP A 161 11.24 24.94 1.97
CA ASP A 161 12.25 23.91 2.26
C ASP A 161 11.73 22.79 3.20
N ARG A 162 10.43 22.72 3.42
CA ARG A 162 9.81 21.71 4.32
C ARG A 162 9.70 20.34 3.68
N VAL A 163 9.84 20.24 2.37
CA VAL A 163 9.98 18.96 1.66
C VAL A 163 11.46 18.70 1.46
N GLU A 164 12.03 17.81 2.29
CA GLU A 164 13.49 17.63 2.34
C GLU A 164 14.03 16.69 1.27
N MET A 165 13.26 15.64 0.92
CA MET A 165 13.76 14.60 0.02
C MET A 165 12.65 13.98 -0.81
N TYR A 166 13.00 13.67 -2.05
CA TYR A 166 12.19 12.88 -2.99
C TYR A 166 12.96 11.61 -3.37
N TYR A 167 12.49 10.46 -2.89
CA TYR A 167 13.11 9.16 -3.16
C TYR A 167 12.41 8.47 -4.32
N CYS A 168 13.11 8.23 -5.42
CA CYS A 168 12.59 7.47 -6.56
C CYS A 168 12.91 5.98 -6.40
N TYR A 169 12.09 5.27 -5.63
CA TYR A 169 12.25 3.85 -5.33
C TYR A 169 10.90 3.14 -5.26
N SER A 170 10.89 1.86 -5.66
CA SER A 170 9.81 0.96 -5.30
C SER A 170 9.81 0.69 -3.79
N LEU A 171 8.65 0.62 -3.15
CA LEU A 171 8.54 0.27 -1.72
C LEU A 171 9.05 -1.15 -1.43
N LYS A 172 9.11 -2.03 -2.45
CA LYS A 172 9.77 -3.33 -2.35
C LYS A 172 11.25 -3.20 -1.97
N GLU A 173 11.93 -2.19 -2.48
CA GLU A 173 13.38 -1.98 -2.34
C GLU A 173 13.71 -0.88 -1.32
N PHE A 174 12.82 0.07 -1.13
CA PHE A 174 13.06 1.23 -0.29
C PHE A 174 13.24 0.86 1.18
N THR A 175 14.29 1.40 1.79
CA THR A 175 14.55 1.30 3.22
C THR A 175 14.57 2.70 3.82
N PRO A 176 13.60 3.04 4.69
CA PRO A 176 13.59 4.34 5.35
C PRO A 176 14.86 4.58 6.17
N PRO A 177 15.42 5.81 6.18
CA PRO A 177 16.50 6.18 7.09
C PRO A 177 16.17 5.87 8.54
N LEU A 178 17.17 5.37 9.29
CA LEU A 178 17.00 4.90 10.67
C LEU A 178 16.55 6.04 11.61
N ARG A 179 15.55 5.78 12.45
CA ARG A 179 15.08 6.65 13.56
C ARG A 179 14.83 8.09 13.13
N LYS A 180 14.29 8.29 11.94
CA LYS A 180 14.08 9.62 11.37
C LYS A 180 12.65 10.14 11.51
N TYR A 181 11.65 9.27 11.40
CA TYR A 181 10.28 9.66 11.21
C TYR A 181 9.42 9.55 12.48
N ASP A 182 8.62 10.58 12.71
CA ASP A 182 7.55 10.55 13.71
C ASP A 182 6.33 9.80 13.14
N VAL A 183 6.07 9.96 11.82
CA VAL A 183 5.01 9.24 11.12
C VAL A 183 5.51 8.75 9.76
N ILE A 184 5.22 7.50 9.43
CA ILE A 184 5.33 6.93 8.09
C ILE A 184 3.90 6.69 7.60
N TRP A 185 3.48 7.42 6.57
CA TRP A 185 2.14 7.36 5.99
C TRP A 185 2.15 6.53 4.72
N ILE A 186 1.28 5.51 4.64
CA ILE A 186 1.16 4.57 3.53
C ILE A 186 -0.31 4.63 3.09
N GLN A 187 -0.60 5.20 1.91
CA GLN A 187 -1.97 5.33 1.45
C GLN A 187 -2.13 4.86 0.01
N TRP A 188 -3.09 3.94 -0.22
CA TRP A 188 -3.46 3.40 -1.53
C TRP A 188 -2.28 2.85 -2.34
N VAL A 189 -1.34 2.23 -1.66
CA VAL A 189 -0.12 1.69 -2.27
C VAL A 189 0.22 0.28 -1.77
N SER A 190 -0.34 -0.17 -0.64
CA SER A 190 -0.02 -1.48 -0.09
C SER A 190 -0.50 -2.63 -0.98
N GLY A 191 -1.52 -2.39 -1.79
CA GLY A 191 -2.02 -3.33 -2.79
C GLY A 191 -1.02 -3.67 -3.90
N TYR A 192 0.00 -2.84 -4.12
CA TYR A 192 1.06 -3.07 -5.11
C TYR A 192 2.28 -3.80 -4.55
N LEU A 193 2.18 -4.35 -3.36
CA LEU A 193 3.17 -5.24 -2.76
C LEU A 193 2.58 -6.64 -2.54
N THR A 194 3.39 -7.68 -2.78
CA THR A 194 3.03 -9.03 -2.34
C THR A 194 2.95 -9.07 -0.80
N ASP A 195 2.31 -10.09 -0.22
CA ASP A 195 2.23 -10.22 1.23
C ASP A 195 3.62 -10.28 1.88
N LYS A 196 4.55 -10.98 1.24
CA LYS A 196 5.94 -11.05 1.66
C LYS A 196 6.60 -9.68 1.65
N ASP A 197 6.51 -8.95 0.55
CA ASP A 197 7.17 -7.67 0.39
C ASP A 197 6.52 -6.58 1.28
N LEU A 198 5.21 -6.64 1.51
CA LEU A 198 4.50 -5.75 2.44
C LEU A 198 4.95 -6.01 3.90
N LEU A 199 5.04 -7.28 4.30
CA LEU A 199 5.58 -7.67 5.60
C LEU A 199 7.02 -7.16 5.80
N GLU A 200 7.89 -7.39 4.83
CA GLU A 200 9.27 -6.93 4.86
C GLU A 200 9.37 -5.40 4.86
N PHE A 201 8.48 -4.71 4.14
CA PHE A 201 8.40 -3.25 4.14
C PHE A 201 7.99 -2.71 5.52
N PHE A 202 7.00 -3.30 6.18
CA PHE A 202 6.63 -2.92 7.55
C PHE A 202 7.80 -3.09 8.52
N ILE A 203 8.58 -4.18 8.42
CA ILE A 203 9.78 -4.40 9.24
C ILE A 203 10.82 -3.30 8.99
N ARG A 204 11.05 -2.90 7.73
CA ARG A 204 11.97 -1.79 7.41
C ARG A 204 11.46 -0.46 7.94
N CYS A 205 10.15 -0.20 7.84
CA CYS A 205 9.52 1.02 8.35
C CYS A 205 9.70 1.17 9.86
N GLN A 206 9.59 0.09 10.65
CA GLN A 206 9.83 0.15 12.10
C GLN A 206 11.20 0.72 12.47
N ASN A 207 12.24 0.36 11.70
CA ASN A 207 13.58 0.85 11.94
C ASN A 207 13.73 2.34 11.59
N GLY A 208 12.89 2.85 10.71
CA GLY A 208 12.80 4.27 10.34
C GLY A 208 12.09 5.14 11.36
N LEU A 209 11.30 4.55 12.28
CA LEU A 209 10.56 5.30 13.29
C LEU A 209 11.46 5.81 14.42
N LYS A 210 11.15 7.01 14.91
CA LYS A 210 11.60 7.49 16.22
C LYS A 210 10.91 6.70 17.35
N GLU A 211 11.33 6.94 18.59
CA GLU A 211 10.87 6.18 19.78
C GLU A 211 9.34 6.08 19.91
N ASN A 212 8.62 7.18 19.73
CA ASN A 212 7.15 7.21 19.76
C ASN A 212 6.53 7.28 18.37
N GLY A 213 7.31 6.96 17.33
CA GLY A 213 6.86 7.03 15.96
C GLY A 213 5.81 5.97 15.64
N ILE A 214 4.97 6.28 14.68
CA ILE A 214 3.89 5.39 14.22
C ILE A 214 3.93 5.22 12.70
N ILE A 215 3.38 4.10 12.24
CA ILE A 215 3.03 3.87 10.85
C ILE A 215 1.52 4.05 10.71
N VAL A 216 1.07 4.76 9.69
CA VAL A 216 -0.34 4.85 9.32
C VAL A 216 -0.53 4.20 7.95
N LEU A 217 -1.38 3.19 7.90
CA LEU A 217 -1.83 2.56 6.66
C LEU A 217 -3.27 2.98 6.40
N LYS A 218 -3.54 3.59 5.24
CA LYS A 218 -4.89 3.88 4.75
C LYS A 218 -5.08 3.24 3.39
N ASP A 219 -5.96 2.24 3.30
CA ASP A 219 -6.11 1.48 2.06
C ASP A 219 -7.50 0.90 1.89
N ASN A 220 -7.79 0.45 0.67
CA ASN A 220 -8.95 -0.34 0.34
C ASN A 220 -8.91 -1.68 1.07
N VAL A 221 -10.05 -2.10 1.63
CA VAL A 221 -10.16 -3.34 2.39
C VAL A 221 -11.29 -4.19 1.81
N ALA A 222 -10.97 -5.40 1.35
CA ALA A 222 -11.96 -6.34 0.87
C ALA A 222 -12.92 -6.74 1.99
N ARG A 223 -14.15 -7.06 1.64
CA ARG A 223 -15.14 -7.56 2.61
C ARG A 223 -14.74 -8.93 3.16
N GLU A 224 -14.10 -9.75 2.33
CA GLU A 224 -13.62 -11.09 2.67
C GLU A 224 -12.47 -11.48 1.74
N GLY A 225 -11.39 -12.06 2.28
CA GLY A 225 -10.26 -12.61 1.55
C GLY A 225 -9.42 -11.57 0.81
N CYS A 226 -8.99 -11.95 -0.40
CA CYS A 226 -8.22 -11.08 -1.29
C CYS A 226 -8.89 -10.96 -2.64
N VAL A 227 -8.91 -9.75 -3.18
CA VAL A 227 -9.40 -9.45 -4.52
C VAL A 227 -8.24 -8.86 -5.33
N LEU A 228 -7.96 -9.45 -6.49
CA LEU A 228 -7.02 -8.87 -7.46
C LEU A 228 -7.80 -7.92 -8.38
N ASP A 229 -7.35 -6.68 -8.47
CA ASP A 229 -7.81 -5.76 -9.50
C ASP A 229 -7.02 -6.01 -10.79
N PRO A 230 -7.66 -6.44 -11.88
CA PRO A 230 -6.96 -6.72 -13.13
C PRO A 230 -6.54 -5.46 -13.89
N MET A 231 -7.08 -4.29 -13.56
CA MET A 231 -6.80 -3.02 -14.22
C MET A 231 -5.37 -2.55 -13.93
N ASP A 232 -5.01 -2.51 -12.66
CA ASP A 232 -3.74 -1.99 -12.18
C ASP A 232 -2.87 -3.04 -11.47
N SER A 233 -3.35 -4.29 -11.40
CA SER A 233 -2.72 -5.41 -10.71
C SER A 233 -2.56 -5.22 -9.21
N SER A 234 -3.39 -4.39 -8.57
CA SER A 234 -3.39 -4.27 -7.12
C SER A 234 -4.13 -5.41 -6.43
N VAL A 235 -3.72 -5.74 -5.22
CA VAL A 235 -4.38 -6.74 -4.35
C VAL A 235 -5.08 -6.02 -3.20
N ILE A 236 -6.39 -6.13 -3.17
CA ILE A 236 -7.23 -5.62 -2.07
C ILE A 236 -7.39 -6.76 -1.06
N ARG A 237 -6.85 -6.58 0.15
CA ARG A 237 -6.89 -7.55 1.25
C ARG A 237 -8.02 -7.25 2.21
N ASP A 238 -8.58 -8.27 2.85
CA ASP A 238 -9.49 -8.04 3.96
C ASP A 238 -8.74 -7.59 5.23
N LEU A 239 -9.51 -7.13 6.22
CA LEU A 239 -8.95 -6.60 7.46
C LEU A 239 -8.23 -7.66 8.29
N HIS A 240 -8.65 -8.93 8.21
CA HIS A 240 -8.01 -10.03 8.93
C HIS A 240 -6.62 -10.32 8.37
N ILE A 241 -6.49 -10.36 7.05
CA ILE A 241 -5.20 -10.55 6.38
C ILE A 241 -4.24 -9.40 6.70
N LEU A 242 -4.72 -8.14 6.62
CA LEU A 242 -3.90 -6.97 6.97
C LEU A 242 -3.44 -7.02 8.42
N ARG A 243 -4.32 -7.35 9.37
CA ARG A 243 -3.98 -7.51 10.79
C ARG A 243 -2.91 -8.58 11.00
N ASN A 244 -3.06 -9.72 10.36
CA ASN A 244 -2.06 -10.79 10.45
C ASN A 244 -0.68 -10.38 9.93
N LEU A 245 -0.61 -9.63 8.81
CA LEU A 245 0.64 -9.11 8.28
C LEU A 245 1.29 -8.09 9.22
N ILE A 246 0.49 -7.19 9.78
CA ILE A 246 0.92 -6.19 10.75
C ILE A 246 1.50 -6.87 12.01
N GLU A 247 0.77 -7.80 12.59
CA GLU A 247 1.21 -8.54 13.80
C GLU A 247 2.48 -9.36 13.54
N LYS A 248 2.55 -10.05 12.40
CA LYS A 248 3.76 -10.82 12.01
C LYS A 248 4.97 -9.92 11.76
N SER A 249 4.77 -8.67 11.40
CA SER A 249 5.87 -7.73 11.27
C SER A 249 6.39 -7.22 12.62
N GLY A 250 5.77 -7.57 13.76
CA GLY A 250 6.12 -7.06 15.09
C GLY A 250 5.54 -5.67 15.37
N LEU A 251 4.43 -5.34 14.70
CA LEU A 251 3.67 -4.11 14.92
C LEU A 251 2.38 -4.40 15.69
N THR A 252 1.98 -3.48 16.55
CA THR A 252 0.68 -3.50 17.25
C THR A 252 -0.20 -2.38 16.74
N ILE A 253 -1.46 -2.70 16.44
CA ILE A 253 -2.45 -1.70 16.01
C ILE A 253 -2.92 -0.90 17.22
N LEU A 254 -2.74 0.42 17.15
CA LEU A 254 -3.19 1.38 18.15
C LEU A 254 -4.62 1.82 17.94
N GLN A 255 -4.99 2.04 16.69
CA GLN A 255 -6.28 2.58 16.27
C GLN A 255 -6.64 2.09 14.88
N ALA A 256 -7.92 1.79 14.65
CA ALA A 256 -8.47 1.38 13.37
C ALA A 256 -9.80 2.10 13.17
N GLU A 257 -9.94 2.82 12.05
CA GLU A 257 -11.18 3.53 11.70
C GLU A 257 -11.56 3.25 10.24
N ARG A 258 -12.84 3.00 10.01
CA ARG A 258 -13.39 2.93 8.67
C ARG A 258 -13.63 4.35 8.15
N GLN A 259 -13.32 4.58 6.89
CA GLN A 259 -13.62 5.82 6.20
C GLN A 259 -15.14 6.00 6.08
N GLU A 260 -15.64 7.07 6.62
CA GLU A 260 -17.03 7.50 6.47
C GLU A 260 -17.19 8.50 5.32
N GLY A 261 -18.42 8.67 4.82
CA GLY A 261 -18.76 9.66 3.79
C GLY A 261 -18.38 9.24 2.36
N PHE A 262 -17.90 8.03 2.15
CA PHE A 262 -17.75 7.45 0.81
C PHE A 262 -19.04 6.72 0.41
N PRO A 263 -19.40 6.71 -0.89
CA PRO A 263 -20.55 5.98 -1.39
C PRO A 263 -20.50 4.48 -1.02
N GLU A 264 -21.64 3.86 -0.72
CA GLU A 264 -21.72 2.46 -0.29
C GLU A 264 -21.21 1.45 -1.35
N GLN A 265 -21.26 1.82 -2.62
CA GLN A 265 -20.74 1.02 -3.73
C GLN A 265 -19.21 1.00 -3.80
N CYS A 266 -18.53 1.95 -3.13
CA CYS A 266 -17.07 1.94 -3.06
C CYS A 266 -16.56 0.78 -2.21
N VAL A 267 -15.36 0.31 -2.54
CA VAL A 267 -14.65 -0.61 -1.66
C VAL A 267 -14.41 0.09 -0.32
N PRO A 268 -14.69 -0.56 0.83
CA PRO A 268 -14.43 0.04 2.13
C PRO A 268 -12.97 0.46 2.27
N VAL A 269 -12.74 1.67 2.77
CA VAL A 269 -11.40 2.17 3.10
C VAL A 269 -11.23 2.16 4.61
N TRP A 270 -10.08 1.69 5.10
CA TRP A 270 -9.72 1.70 6.51
C TRP A 270 -8.42 2.44 6.74
N THR A 271 -8.34 3.13 7.86
CA THR A 271 -7.11 3.75 8.35
C THR A 271 -6.68 3.03 9.63
N LEU A 272 -5.46 2.49 9.62
CA LEU A 272 -4.86 1.74 10.71
C LEU A 272 -3.61 2.49 11.19
N ALA A 273 -3.55 2.86 12.46
CA ALA A 273 -2.32 3.35 13.08
C ALA A 273 -1.68 2.21 13.86
N MET A 274 -0.38 2.06 13.72
CA MET A 274 0.38 0.98 14.35
C MET A 274 1.73 1.48 14.86
N LYS A 275 2.23 0.85 15.91
CA LYS A 275 3.54 1.10 16.48
C LYS A 275 4.32 -0.18 16.64
N LYS A 276 5.62 -0.05 16.83
CA LYS A 276 6.49 -1.16 17.19
C LYS A 276 6.00 -1.80 18.48
N ASP A 277 5.84 -3.11 18.48
CA ASP A 277 5.63 -3.87 19.71
C ASP A 277 6.94 -3.89 20.50
N LEU A 278 6.92 -3.27 21.68
CA LEU A 278 8.11 -3.21 22.53
C LEU A 278 8.30 -4.49 23.36
N GLY A 279 7.41 -5.51 23.17
CA GLY A 279 7.42 -6.71 23.99
C GLY A 279 7.40 -6.35 25.48
N CYS A 280 6.60 -6.96 26.29
CA CYS A 280 6.81 -6.89 27.74
C CYS A 280 8.16 -7.51 28.07
N SER A 281 9.18 -6.64 28.33
CA SER A 281 10.46 -7.06 28.90
C SER A 281 10.29 -7.53 30.32
#